data_ce7d185d19634661c74650efdec53044
#
_entry.id   ce7d185d19634661c74650efdec53044
#
_cell.length_a   1.000
_cell.length_b   1.000
_cell.length_c   1.000
_cell.angle_alpha   90.00
_cell.angle_beta   90.00
_cell.angle_gamma   90.00
#
_symmetry.space_group_name_H-M   'P 1'
#
loop_
_entity.id
_entity.type
_entity.pdbx_description
1 polymer ?
#
loop_
_entity_poly.entity_id
_entity_poly.type
_entity_poly.pdbx_seq_one_letter_code
_entity_poly.pdbx_strand_id
1 'polypeptide(L)'
;KRFGTASEVPKKRFGTVVCASHSTLKGETVNHAISLNTAIIVTGVSKRTLWRRVSDGQIARQDNDARGRAMLTLANLVPMLCVPVAPEDFELLCEADAGDADAQNDLAQLFLDADRPDIALHWLQLAVDQEHPDAMHNLAKLHIKGIGVPKDETKGLMWLAKAASCGHPIASQQVAALQSLQKPQ
;
A
#
# COMPACT_ATOMS: atom_id res chain seq x y z
N LYS A 1 15.21 -18.83 -43.62
CA LYS A 1 15.50 -18.95 -42.20
C LYS A 1 14.62 -17.94 -41.46
N ARG A 2 13.57 -18.42 -40.83
CA ARG A 2 12.56 -17.61 -40.12
C ARG A 2 13.02 -17.41 -38.68
N PHE A 3 13.06 -16.17 -38.22
CA PHE A 3 13.28 -15.81 -36.82
C PHE A 3 11.96 -15.94 -36.07
N GLY A 4 11.99 -16.62 -34.92
CA GLY A 4 10.84 -16.90 -34.09
C GLY A 4 10.36 -15.65 -33.33
N THR A 5 9.06 -15.64 -33.16
CA THR A 5 8.25 -14.61 -32.51
C THR A 5 8.48 -14.56 -31.03
N ALA A 6 8.59 -13.34 -30.51
CA ALA A 6 8.59 -13.02 -29.08
C ALA A 6 7.28 -13.47 -28.44
N SER A 7 7.38 -14.13 -27.28
CA SER A 7 6.24 -14.54 -26.48
C SER A 7 5.61 -13.31 -25.81
N GLU A 8 4.41 -12.97 -26.21
CA GLU A 8 3.56 -12.00 -25.55
C GLU A 8 3.13 -12.51 -24.16
N VAL A 9 3.48 -11.75 -23.14
CA VAL A 9 2.94 -11.93 -21.78
C VAL A 9 1.47 -11.45 -21.82
N PRO A 10 0.50 -12.26 -21.37
CA PRO A 10 -0.91 -11.84 -21.42
C PRO A 10 -1.17 -10.71 -20.43
N LYS A 11 -1.50 -9.55 -20.94
CA LYS A 11 -2.08 -8.44 -20.17
C LYS A 11 -3.43 -8.92 -19.61
N LYS A 12 -3.51 -9.11 -18.29
CA LYS A 12 -4.79 -9.32 -17.60
C LYS A 12 -5.69 -8.13 -17.93
N ARG A 13 -6.77 -8.40 -18.65
CA ARG A 13 -7.84 -7.44 -18.92
C ARG A 13 -8.54 -7.16 -17.58
N PHE A 14 -8.40 -5.92 -17.10
CA PHE A 14 -9.27 -5.41 -16.05
C PHE A 14 -10.69 -5.35 -16.62
N GLY A 15 -11.57 -6.17 -16.06
CA GLY A 15 -12.98 -6.18 -16.41
C GLY A 15 -13.61 -4.84 -16.06
N THR A 16 -14.38 -4.31 -16.99
CA THR A 16 -15.25 -3.15 -16.79
C THR A 16 -16.20 -3.46 -15.64
N VAL A 17 -15.99 -2.85 -14.47
CA VAL A 17 -16.93 -2.97 -13.34
C VAL A 17 -18.15 -2.13 -13.69
N VAL A 18 -19.16 -2.81 -14.19
CA VAL A 18 -20.52 -2.29 -14.29
C VAL A 18 -21.04 -2.19 -12.86
N CYS A 19 -21.43 -1.01 -12.44
CA CYS A 19 -22.20 -0.82 -11.20
C CYS A 19 -23.44 -1.72 -11.24
N ALA A 20 -23.39 -2.82 -10.52
CA ALA A 20 -24.54 -3.70 -10.32
C ALA A 20 -24.71 -3.97 -8.83
N SER A 21 -25.73 -3.30 -8.28
CA SER A 21 -26.67 -3.81 -7.25
C SER A 21 -26.11 -4.72 -6.14
N HIS A 22 -26.16 -4.17 -4.91
CA HIS A 22 -26.49 -4.85 -3.65
C HIS A 22 -26.42 -6.38 -3.67
N SER A 23 -25.26 -6.93 -3.41
CA SER A 23 -25.15 -8.32 -2.95
C SER A 23 -25.31 -8.34 -1.45
N THR A 24 -26.53 -8.62 -1.02
CA THR A 24 -26.89 -8.91 0.37
C THR A 24 -26.27 -10.27 0.73
N LEU A 25 -25.07 -10.29 1.24
CA LEU A 25 -24.59 -11.42 2.04
C LEU A 25 -25.16 -11.27 3.44
N LYS A 26 -25.81 -12.31 3.91
CA LYS A 26 -26.51 -12.40 5.19
C LYS A 26 -25.58 -12.04 6.35
N GLY A 27 -26.01 -11.05 7.14
CA GLY A 27 -25.64 -10.86 8.53
C GLY A 27 -24.40 -9.99 8.74
N GLU A 28 -24.65 -8.80 9.27
CA GLU A 28 -23.72 -7.75 9.68
C GLU A 28 -23.10 -6.96 8.50
N THR A 29 -23.64 -5.77 8.30
CA THR A 29 -22.97 -4.73 7.52
C THR A 29 -21.76 -4.28 8.33
N VAL A 30 -20.61 -4.93 8.11
CA VAL A 30 -19.36 -4.45 8.67
C VAL A 30 -19.15 -3.04 8.11
N ASN A 31 -19.36 -2.06 8.97
CA ASN A 31 -19.30 -0.65 8.57
C ASN A 31 -17.84 -0.20 8.64
N HIS A 32 -17.05 -0.60 7.62
CA HIS A 32 -15.66 -0.24 7.51
C HIS A 32 -15.48 1.28 7.53
N ALA A 33 -14.58 1.75 8.38
CA ALA A 33 -14.25 3.15 8.50
C ALA A 33 -12.73 3.34 8.56
N ILE A 34 -12.28 4.42 7.95
CA ILE A 34 -10.88 4.83 7.97
C ILE A 34 -10.74 6.24 8.48
N SER A 35 -9.57 6.57 9.01
CA SER A 35 -9.30 7.91 9.49
C SER A 35 -9.31 8.93 8.35
N LEU A 36 -9.60 10.18 8.70
CA LEU A 36 -9.56 11.29 7.75
C LEU A 36 -8.18 11.41 7.06
N ASN A 37 -7.08 11.12 7.77
CA ASN A 37 -5.74 11.19 7.19
C ASN A 37 -5.56 10.11 6.12
N THR A 38 -5.95 8.89 6.40
CA THR A 38 -5.94 7.79 5.43
C THR A 38 -6.85 8.09 4.24
N ALA A 39 -8.05 8.63 4.49
CA ALA A 39 -8.96 9.04 3.41
C ALA A 39 -8.31 10.08 2.46
N ILE A 40 -7.54 11.05 2.99
CA ILE A 40 -6.79 12.00 2.15
C ILE A 40 -5.78 11.28 1.26
N ILE A 41 -5.04 10.33 1.82
CA ILE A 41 -3.96 9.60 1.11
C ILE A 41 -4.54 8.74 -0.01
N VAL A 42 -5.54 7.91 0.31
CA VAL A 42 -6.09 6.93 -0.65
C VAL A 42 -7.04 7.54 -1.70
N THR A 43 -7.55 8.76 -1.45
CA THR A 43 -8.40 9.48 -2.42
C THR A 43 -7.67 10.60 -3.15
N GLY A 44 -6.53 11.08 -2.63
CA GLY A 44 -5.86 12.29 -3.13
C GLY A 44 -6.66 13.57 -2.93
N VAL A 45 -7.78 13.52 -2.20
CA VAL A 45 -8.69 14.65 -1.99
C VAL A 45 -8.27 15.45 -0.77
N SER A 46 -8.26 16.79 -0.89
CA SER A 46 -7.86 17.65 0.23
C SER A 46 -8.76 17.50 1.46
N LYS A 47 -8.19 17.70 2.66
CA LYS A 47 -8.91 17.72 3.93
C LYS A 47 -10.16 18.63 3.88
N ARG A 48 -10.02 19.83 3.30
CA ARG A 48 -11.13 20.80 3.17
C ARG A 48 -12.27 20.23 2.32
N THR A 49 -11.94 19.57 1.23
CA THR A 49 -12.96 19.00 0.33
C THR A 49 -13.67 17.81 0.98
N LEU A 50 -12.95 16.95 1.69
CA LEU A 50 -13.57 15.84 2.45
C LEU A 50 -14.51 16.39 3.52
N TRP A 51 -14.08 17.38 4.32
CA TRP A 51 -14.95 17.98 5.32
C TRP A 51 -16.21 18.65 4.72
N ARG A 52 -16.09 19.31 3.56
CA ARG A 52 -17.26 19.86 2.87
C ARG A 52 -18.24 18.74 2.50
N ARG A 53 -17.75 17.62 1.94
CA ARG A 53 -18.60 16.47 1.59
C ARG A 53 -19.26 15.80 2.81
N VAL A 54 -18.57 15.81 3.94
CA VAL A 54 -19.17 15.36 5.23
C VAL A 54 -20.29 16.33 5.62
N SER A 55 -20.06 17.64 5.56
CA SER A 55 -21.09 18.66 5.87
C SER A 55 -22.28 18.61 4.92
N ASP A 56 -22.04 18.27 3.64
CA ASP A 56 -23.09 18.12 2.63
C ASP A 56 -23.83 16.77 2.71
N GLY A 57 -23.49 15.91 3.70
CA GLY A 57 -24.10 14.59 3.91
C GLY A 57 -23.71 13.53 2.88
N GLN A 58 -22.71 13.79 2.03
CA GLN A 58 -22.23 12.86 1.00
C GLN A 58 -21.32 11.76 1.58
N ILE A 59 -20.65 12.06 2.69
CA ILE A 59 -19.77 11.12 3.41
C ILE A 59 -20.25 11.05 4.84
N ALA A 60 -20.59 9.85 5.29
CA ALA A 60 -20.95 9.63 6.69
C ALA A 60 -19.70 9.65 7.57
N ARG A 61 -19.75 10.47 8.62
CA ARG A 61 -18.77 10.48 9.69
C ARG A 61 -19.22 9.52 10.79
N GLN A 62 -18.28 8.74 11.29
CA GLN A 62 -18.46 7.90 12.47
C GLN A 62 -17.85 8.59 13.72
N ASP A 63 -18.04 7.99 14.88
CA ASP A 63 -17.39 8.40 16.11
C ASP A 63 -15.88 8.37 15.96
N ASN A 64 -15.20 9.20 16.74
CA ASN A 64 -13.75 9.18 16.74
C ASN A 64 -13.23 7.86 17.29
N ASP A 65 -12.13 7.39 16.74
CA ASP A 65 -11.46 6.21 17.29
C ASP A 65 -10.82 6.49 18.67
N ALA A 66 -10.25 5.45 19.28
CA ALA A 66 -9.60 5.55 20.58
C ALA A 66 -8.42 6.54 20.63
N ARG A 67 -7.86 6.91 19.45
CA ARG A 67 -6.81 7.92 19.30
C ARG A 67 -7.36 9.32 19.03
N GLY A 68 -8.69 9.49 19.05
CA GLY A 68 -9.38 10.76 18.78
C GLY A 68 -9.39 11.16 17.29
N ARG A 69 -9.06 10.25 16.37
CA ARG A 69 -9.07 10.52 14.92
C ARG A 69 -10.51 10.51 14.40
N ALA A 70 -10.85 11.47 13.53
CA ALA A 70 -12.15 11.49 12.85
C ALA A 70 -12.21 10.32 11.84
N MET A 71 -13.24 9.48 11.99
CA MET A 71 -13.45 8.30 11.15
C MET A 71 -14.52 8.58 10.10
N LEU A 72 -14.28 8.12 8.87
CA LEU A 72 -15.15 8.27 7.71
C LEU A 72 -15.55 6.90 7.19
N THR A 73 -16.81 6.74 6.83
CA THR A 73 -17.33 5.47 6.27
C THR A 73 -16.69 5.19 4.92
N LEU A 74 -15.98 4.05 4.82
CA LEU A 74 -15.22 3.66 3.63
C LEU A 74 -16.11 3.50 2.39
N ALA A 75 -17.32 2.96 2.54
CA ALA A 75 -18.26 2.78 1.42
C ALA A 75 -18.57 4.09 0.67
N ASN A 76 -18.59 5.23 1.37
CA ASN A 76 -18.79 6.54 0.75
C ASN A 76 -17.53 7.07 0.02
N LEU A 77 -16.36 6.52 0.36
CA LEU A 77 -15.08 6.93 -0.22
C LEU A 77 -14.71 6.11 -1.47
N VAL A 78 -15.28 4.92 -1.64
CA VAL A 78 -15.00 4.01 -2.76
C VAL A 78 -15.02 4.69 -4.13
N PRO A 79 -16.02 5.54 -4.48
CA PRO A 79 -16.07 6.21 -5.79
C PRO A 79 -14.94 7.24 -5.99
N MET A 80 -14.20 7.58 -4.93
CA MET A 80 -13.15 8.60 -4.95
C MET A 80 -11.75 8.02 -4.75
N LEU A 81 -11.63 6.71 -4.54
CA LEU A 81 -10.34 6.07 -4.37
C LEU A 81 -9.47 6.26 -5.60
N CYS A 82 -8.20 6.59 -5.43
CA CYS A 82 -7.23 6.74 -6.51
C CYS A 82 -6.98 5.43 -7.26
N VAL A 83 -7.20 4.30 -6.58
CA VAL A 83 -7.07 2.94 -7.10
C VAL A 83 -8.32 2.18 -6.70
N PRO A 84 -8.90 1.37 -7.61
CA PRO A 84 -9.98 0.46 -7.24
C PRO A 84 -9.48 -0.52 -6.18
N VAL A 85 -10.07 -0.46 -4.99
CA VAL A 85 -9.83 -1.41 -3.91
C VAL A 85 -11.00 -2.39 -3.90
N ALA A 86 -10.70 -3.68 -3.92
CA ALA A 86 -11.73 -4.71 -3.89
C ALA A 86 -12.39 -4.77 -2.50
N PRO A 87 -13.67 -5.14 -2.39
CA PRO A 87 -14.34 -5.22 -1.09
C PRO A 87 -13.65 -6.15 -0.10
N GLU A 88 -12.98 -7.20 -0.57
CA GLU A 88 -12.15 -8.11 0.21
C GLU A 88 -10.93 -7.46 0.84
N ASP A 89 -10.44 -6.35 0.27
CA ASP A 89 -9.28 -5.60 0.76
C ASP A 89 -9.66 -4.45 1.71
N PHE A 90 -10.97 -4.25 2.00
CA PHE A 90 -11.40 -3.18 2.91
C PHE A 90 -10.93 -3.40 4.34
N GLU A 91 -10.87 -4.65 4.78
CA GLU A 91 -10.33 -5.01 6.10
C GLU A 91 -8.85 -4.67 6.19
N LEU A 92 -8.06 -5.05 5.17
CA LEU A 92 -6.64 -4.71 5.06
C LEU A 92 -6.41 -3.20 5.18
N LEU A 93 -7.24 -2.39 4.50
CA LEU A 93 -7.15 -0.93 4.58
C LEU A 93 -7.45 -0.40 5.99
N CYS A 94 -8.43 -0.99 6.69
CA CYS A 94 -8.77 -0.62 8.07
C CYS A 94 -7.67 -1.03 9.06
N GLU A 95 -7.08 -2.20 8.92
CA GLU A 95 -5.98 -2.69 9.75
C GLU A 95 -4.72 -1.84 9.57
N ALA A 96 -4.38 -1.51 8.32
CA ALA A 96 -3.27 -0.60 8.01
C ALA A 96 -3.49 0.79 8.64
N ASP A 97 -4.72 1.34 8.56
CA ASP A 97 -5.09 2.62 9.22
C ASP A 97 -5.04 2.50 10.75
N ALA A 98 -5.39 1.36 11.31
CA ALA A 98 -5.28 1.09 12.74
C ALA A 98 -3.80 1.02 13.21
N GLY A 99 -2.86 0.82 12.30
CA GLY A 99 -1.42 0.87 12.55
C GLY A 99 -0.75 -0.49 12.53
N ASP A 100 -1.42 -1.53 12.03
CA ASP A 100 -0.81 -2.84 11.84
C ASP A 100 0.30 -2.79 10.78
N ALA A 101 1.51 -3.25 11.12
CA ALA A 101 2.68 -3.11 10.26
C ALA A 101 2.68 -4.13 9.09
N ASP A 102 2.14 -5.32 9.30
CA ASP A 102 1.96 -6.32 8.24
C ASP A 102 0.95 -5.81 7.23
N ALA A 103 -0.20 -5.32 7.69
CA ALA A 103 -1.24 -4.74 6.83
C ALA A 103 -0.73 -3.50 6.07
N GLN A 104 0.09 -2.65 6.69
CA GLN A 104 0.71 -1.50 6.02
C GLN A 104 1.66 -1.94 4.90
N ASN A 105 2.47 -2.97 5.12
CA ASN A 105 3.35 -3.53 4.10
C ASN A 105 2.55 -4.13 2.93
N ASP A 106 1.51 -4.90 3.21
CA ASP A 106 0.68 -5.56 2.19
C ASP A 106 -0.14 -4.54 1.39
N LEU A 107 -0.70 -3.53 2.07
CA LEU A 107 -1.38 -2.42 1.42
C LEU A 107 -0.43 -1.62 0.51
N ALA A 108 0.82 -1.42 0.92
CA ALA A 108 1.83 -0.80 0.08
C ALA A 108 2.09 -1.63 -1.20
N GLN A 109 2.13 -2.96 -1.09
CA GLN A 109 2.29 -3.82 -2.26
C GLN A 109 1.10 -3.69 -3.23
N LEU A 110 -0.13 -3.62 -2.72
CA LEU A 110 -1.32 -3.38 -3.53
C LEU A 110 -1.20 -2.05 -4.33
N PHE A 111 -0.72 -0.98 -3.69
CA PHE A 111 -0.53 0.30 -4.38
C PHE A 111 0.64 0.27 -5.38
N LEU A 112 1.70 -0.51 -5.13
CA LEU A 112 2.79 -0.72 -6.10
C LEU A 112 2.28 -1.45 -7.35
N ASP A 113 1.47 -2.48 -7.17
CA ASP A 113 0.88 -3.26 -8.27
C ASP A 113 -0.11 -2.42 -9.10
N ALA A 114 -0.71 -1.40 -8.48
CA ALA A 114 -1.56 -0.41 -9.13
C ALA A 114 -0.80 0.80 -9.73
N ASP A 115 0.54 0.73 -9.81
CA ASP A 115 1.41 1.81 -10.30
C ASP A 115 1.25 3.14 -9.53
N ARG A 116 1.05 3.05 -8.21
CA ARG A 116 0.96 4.19 -7.30
C ARG A 116 2.04 4.15 -6.22
N PRO A 117 3.31 4.27 -6.61
CA PRO A 117 4.43 4.21 -5.67
C PRO A 117 4.43 5.37 -4.67
N ASP A 118 3.81 6.50 -4.99
CA ASP A 118 3.63 7.64 -4.09
C ASP A 118 2.83 7.27 -2.83
N ILE A 119 1.74 6.53 -2.98
CA ILE A 119 0.92 6.05 -1.86
C ILE A 119 1.62 4.88 -1.15
N ALA A 120 2.20 3.96 -1.93
CA ALA A 120 2.92 2.81 -1.38
C ALA A 120 4.07 3.22 -0.46
N LEU A 121 4.85 4.25 -0.84
CA LEU A 121 5.94 4.78 -0.02
C LEU A 121 5.46 5.28 1.35
N HIS A 122 4.28 5.91 1.40
CA HIS A 122 3.70 6.34 2.67
C HIS A 122 3.47 5.16 3.61
N TRP A 123 2.84 4.09 3.11
CA TRP A 123 2.55 2.90 3.91
C TRP A 123 3.81 2.13 4.30
N LEU A 124 4.76 1.98 3.36
CA LEU A 124 6.06 1.37 3.67
C LEU A 124 6.81 2.15 4.77
N GLN A 125 6.77 3.50 4.74
CA GLN A 125 7.43 4.29 5.77
C GLN A 125 6.81 4.06 7.15
N LEU A 126 5.49 3.97 7.25
CA LEU A 126 4.81 3.67 8.52
C LEU A 126 5.19 2.28 9.07
N ALA A 127 5.28 1.27 8.21
CA ALA A 127 5.73 -0.06 8.60
C ALA A 127 7.22 -0.09 8.99
N VAL A 128 8.06 0.65 8.25
CA VAL A 128 9.50 0.79 8.56
C VAL A 128 9.73 1.49 9.89
N ASP A 129 8.92 2.47 10.25
CA ASP A 129 8.99 3.16 11.54
C ASP A 129 8.65 2.20 12.72
N GLN A 130 7.98 1.10 12.43
CA GLN A 130 7.71 -0.02 13.33
C GLN A 130 8.74 -1.16 13.21
N GLU A 131 9.86 -0.92 12.53
CA GLU A 131 10.94 -1.88 12.31
C GLU A 131 10.53 -3.15 11.55
N HIS A 132 9.49 -3.07 10.70
CA HIS A 132 8.98 -4.20 9.93
C HIS A 132 9.99 -4.65 8.86
N PRO A 133 10.50 -5.91 8.90
CA PRO A 133 11.62 -6.34 8.05
C PRO A 133 11.29 -6.37 6.56
N ASP A 134 10.08 -6.82 6.20
CA ASP A 134 9.64 -6.93 4.79
C ASP A 134 9.44 -5.54 4.18
N ALA A 135 8.91 -4.58 4.96
CA ALA A 135 8.76 -3.20 4.52
C ALA A 135 10.13 -2.54 4.27
N MET A 136 11.12 -2.78 5.12
CA MET A 136 12.50 -2.32 4.91
C MET A 136 13.10 -2.92 3.62
N HIS A 137 12.90 -4.22 3.39
CA HIS A 137 13.34 -4.88 2.16
C HIS A 137 12.64 -4.32 0.92
N ASN A 138 11.33 -4.08 0.99
CA ASN A 138 10.57 -3.45 -0.10
C ASN A 138 11.06 -2.02 -0.37
N LEU A 139 11.27 -1.22 0.67
CA LEU A 139 11.82 0.13 0.53
C LEU A 139 13.22 0.13 -0.08
N ALA A 140 14.08 -0.85 0.29
CA ALA A 140 15.39 -1.05 -0.34
C ALA A 140 15.25 -1.27 -1.85
N LYS A 141 14.33 -2.12 -2.28
CA LYS A 141 14.05 -2.37 -3.72
C LYS A 141 13.62 -1.11 -4.45
N LEU A 142 12.78 -0.26 -3.84
CA LEU A 142 12.34 0.99 -4.45
C LEU A 142 13.49 1.96 -4.66
N HIS A 143 14.38 2.11 -3.67
CA HIS A 143 15.58 2.96 -3.81
C HIS A 143 16.56 2.43 -4.86
N ILE A 144 16.82 1.12 -4.89
CA ILE A 144 17.72 0.50 -5.89
C ILE A 144 17.18 0.69 -7.32
N LYS A 145 15.86 0.54 -7.50
CA LYS A 145 15.22 0.64 -8.82
C LYS A 145 14.85 2.07 -9.21
N GLY A 146 14.75 3.00 -8.28
CA GLY A 146 14.26 4.36 -8.52
C GLY A 146 12.75 4.40 -8.78
N ILE A 147 11.96 3.58 -8.09
CA ILE A 147 10.50 3.53 -8.24
C ILE A 147 9.86 4.45 -7.19
N GLY A 148 9.22 5.51 -7.64
CA GLY A 148 8.57 6.52 -6.77
C GLY A 148 9.54 7.39 -5.98
N VAL A 149 10.83 7.06 -5.98
CA VAL A 149 11.93 7.80 -5.34
C VAL A 149 13.10 7.91 -6.32
N PRO A 150 13.97 8.93 -6.18
CA PRO A 150 15.22 8.96 -6.93
C PRO A 150 16.03 7.68 -6.69
N LYS A 151 16.60 7.12 -7.78
CA LYS A 151 17.46 5.95 -7.67
C LYS A 151 18.65 6.26 -6.77
N ASP A 152 18.82 5.48 -5.71
CA ASP A 152 19.90 5.61 -4.73
C ASP A 152 20.30 4.22 -4.21
N GLU A 153 21.32 3.67 -4.84
CA GLU A 153 21.82 2.33 -4.50
C GLU A 153 22.38 2.28 -3.07
N THR A 154 23.00 3.37 -2.60
CA THR A 154 23.55 3.45 -1.24
C THR A 154 22.45 3.38 -0.19
N LYS A 155 21.39 4.14 -0.35
CA LYS A 155 20.20 4.05 0.52
C LYS A 155 19.55 2.70 0.44
N GLY A 156 19.44 2.14 -0.76
CA GLY A 156 18.88 0.79 -0.95
C GLY A 156 19.68 -0.27 -0.19
N LEU A 157 21.03 -0.24 -0.29
CA LEU A 157 21.88 -1.16 0.45
C LEU A 157 21.80 -0.96 1.97
N MET A 158 21.68 0.28 2.44
CA MET A 158 21.46 0.59 3.85
C MET A 158 20.17 -0.05 4.37
N TRP A 159 19.05 0.12 3.64
CA TRP A 159 17.78 -0.49 4.01
C TRP A 159 17.82 -2.02 3.94
N LEU A 160 18.53 -2.58 2.95
CA LEU A 160 18.72 -4.01 2.82
C LEU A 160 19.49 -4.58 4.02
N ALA A 161 20.54 -3.90 4.48
CA ALA A 161 21.30 -4.28 5.66
C ALA A 161 20.45 -4.19 6.94
N LYS A 162 19.61 -3.16 7.06
CA LYS A 162 18.65 -3.04 8.17
C LYS A 162 17.63 -4.18 8.17
N ALA A 163 17.01 -4.49 7.02
CA ALA A 163 16.10 -5.62 6.90
C ALA A 163 16.76 -6.95 7.32
N ALA A 164 18.00 -7.16 6.90
CA ALA A 164 18.79 -8.33 7.30
C ALA A 164 19.02 -8.39 8.82
N SER A 165 19.33 -7.27 9.44
CA SER A 165 19.53 -7.18 10.90
C SER A 165 18.23 -7.42 11.69
N CYS A 166 17.07 -7.07 11.11
CA CYS A 166 15.74 -7.36 11.66
C CYS A 166 15.25 -8.79 11.33
N GLY A 167 16.09 -9.63 10.72
CA GLY A 167 15.79 -11.05 10.49
C GLY A 167 15.14 -11.39 9.16
N HIS A 168 15.04 -10.45 8.20
CA HIS A 168 14.48 -10.75 6.89
C HIS A 168 15.37 -11.76 6.13
N PRO A 169 14.88 -12.97 5.78
CA PRO A 169 15.74 -14.06 5.31
C PRO A 169 16.38 -13.77 3.95
N ILE A 170 15.62 -13.20 3.01
CA ILE A 170 16.12 -12.86 1.67
C ILE A 170 17.15 -11.73 1.75
N ALA A 171 16.89 -10.70 2.57
CA ALA A 171 17.83 -9.60 2.76
C ALA A 171 19.16 -10.10 3.35
N SER A 172 19.10 -11.02 4.31
CA SER A 172 20.31 -11.64 4.90
C SER A 172 21.15 -12.37 3.87
N GLN A 173 20.52 -13.15 2.98
CA GLN A 173 21.20 -13.84 1.88
C GLN A 173 21.80 -12.84 0.88
N GLN A 174 21.10 -11.79 0.51
CA GLN A 174 21.57 -10.76 -0.41
C GLN A 174 22.80 -10.01 0.17
N VAL A 175 22.75 -9.63 1.44
CA VAL A 175 23.87 -8.98 2.13
C VAL A 175 25.08 -9.90 2.19
N ALA A 176 24.90 -11.17 2.54
CA ALA A 176 25.99 -12.15 2.57
C ALA A 176 26.63 -12.36 1.18
N ALA A 177 25.82 -12.41 0.13
CA ALA A 177 26.32 -12.50 -1.25
C ALA A 177 27.17 -11.27 -1.64
N LEU A 178 26.71 -10.06 -1.29
CA LEU A 178 27.48 -8.83 -1.56
C LEU A 178 28.81 -8.81 -0.81
N GLN A 179 28.83 -9.24 0.45
CA GLN A 179 30.06 -9.33 1.25
C GLN A 179 31.06 -10.35 0.69
N SER A 180 30.57 -11.45 0.11
CA SER A 180 31.42 -12.47 -0.50
C SER A 180 32.14 -11.94 -1.76
N LEU A 181 31.51 -11.05 -2.51
CA LEU A 181 32.11 -10.40 -3.70
C LEU A 181 33.17 -9.38 -3.35
N GLN A 182 33.16 -8.83 -2.13
CA GLN A 182 34.11 -7.82 -1.66
C GLN A 182 35.36 -8.41 -0.99
N LYS A 183 35.44 -9.72 -0.76
CA LYS A 183 36.66 -10.35 -0.23
C LYS A 183 37.71 -10.42 -1.33
N PRO A 184 38.87 -9.72 -1.18
CA PRO A 184 39.98 -9.90 -2.12
C PRO A 184 40.46 -11.35 -2.05
N GLN A 185 40.73 -11.95 -3.22
CA GLN A 185 41.41 -13.24 -3.35
C GLN A 185 42.87 -13.11 -2.91
#